data_e19ffce285b1266dec258cae9f4ceae9
#
_entry.id   e19ffce285b1266dec258cae9f4ceae9
#
_cell.length_a   1.000
_cell.length_b   1.000
_cell.length_c   1.000
_cell.angle_alpha   90.00
_cell.angle_beta   90.00
_cell.angle_gamma   90.00
#
_symmetry.space_group_name_H-M   'P 1'
#
loop_
_entity.id
_entity.type
_entity.pdbx_description
1 polymer ?
#
loop_
_entity_poly.entity_id
_entity_poly.type
_entity_poly.pdbx_seq_one_letter_code
_entity_poly.pdbx_strand_id
1 'polypeptide(L)'
;LSTSYQDPDVLYAISQKGVHKSKNFGGSWKTSEIVDNWGFRAGSDVEVSQANPRFVWAGGRMKLSGTTLPGKIFVSNDWGETFLPTSVFEEIGSISGLYSHPTEDSTAYVLFSVFGKAKIIETKDLGATWNDITGFPANNVTGVSSNGFPNVGVYSLVVMPFDTDVIWAGTDIGLVESTDRGATWN
;
A
#
# COMPACT_ATOMS: atom_id res chain seq x y z
N LEU A 1 7.56 -8.84 4.90
CA LEU A 1 7.03 -9.61 6.03
C LEU A 1 6.18 -8.70 6.90
N SER A 2 4.94 -9.12 7.20
CA SER A 2 4.00 -8.35 8.02
C SER A 2 3.39 -9.21 9.12
N THR A 3 3.03 -8.58 10.23
CA THR A 3 2.28 -9.16 11.35
C THR A 3 1.44 -8.08 12.01
N SER A 4 0.40 -8.46 12.75
CA SER A 4 -0.40 -7.51 13.53
C SER A 4 -0.09 -7.61 15.02
N TYR A 5 -0.35 -6.54 15.77
CA TYR A 5 -0.25 -6.54 17.23
C TYR A 5 -1.28 -7.45 17.89
N GLN A 6 -2.42 -7.72 17.21
CA GLN A 6 -3.48 -8.57 17.74
C GLN A 6 -3.14 -10.06 17.64
N ASP A 7 -2.40 -10.47 16.57
CA ASP A 7 -1.99 -11.83 16.30
C ASP A 7 -0.49 -11.90 15.98
N PRO A 8 0.40 -11.66 16.94
CA PRO A 8 1.84 -11.53 16.66
C PRO A 8 2.49 -12.86 16.20
N ASP A 9 1.88 -13.99 16.47
CA ASP A 9 2.35 -15.32 16.04
C ASP A 9 2.08 -15.62 14.57
N VAL A 10 1.17 -14.83 13.97
CA VAL A 10 0.79 -14.95 12.57
C VAL A 10 1.66 -14.05 11.72
N LEU A 11 2.42 -14.65 10.82
CA LEU A 11 3.31 -13.94 9.91
C LEU A 11 2.81 -14.07 8.48
N TYR A 12 2.92 -12.98 7.74
CA TYR A 12 2.66 -12.95 6.30
C TYR A 12 3.91 -12.58 5.54
N ALA A 13 4.22 -13.36 4.50
CA ALA A 13 5.31 -13.11 3.57
C ALA A 13 4.80 -13.19 2.14
N ILE A 14 5.49 -12.51 1.23
CA ILE A 14 5.09 -12.48 -0.17
C ILE A 14 6.17 -13.07 -1.07
N SER A 15 5.75 -13.77 -2.12
CA SER A 15 6.61 -14.30 -3.17
C SER A 15 5.96 -14.20 -4.54
N GLN A 16 6.64 -14.69 -5.58
CA GLN A 16 6.09 -14.77 -6.93
C GLN A 16 4.81 -15.60 -7.06
N LYS A 17 4.58 -16.52 -6.15
CA LYS A 17 3.41 -17.41 -6.19
C LYS A 17 2.20 -16.83 -5.49
N GLY A 18 2.41 -15.89 -4.57
CA GLY A 18 1.33 -15.34 -3.76
C GLY A 18 1.79 -14.99 -2.35
N VAL A 19 0.85 -14.98 -1.43
CA VAL A 19 1.07 -14.70 -0.02
C VAL A 19 1.26 -15.99 0.77
N HIS A 20 2.29 -16.02 1.58
CA HIS A 20 2.58 -17.13 2.51
C HIS A 20 2.17 -16.71 3.91
N LYS A 21 1.41 -17.56 4.60
CA LYS A 21 0.97 -17.37 5.97
C LYS A 21 1.56 -18.43 6.88
N SER A 22 2.13 -18.02 7.98
CA SER A 22 2.52 -18.88 9.09
C SER A 22 1.65 -18.55 10.30
N LYS A 23 1.26 -19.59 11.08
CA LYS A 23 0.54 -19.46 12.35
C LYS A 23 1.40 -19.90 13.55
N ASN A 24 2.70 -20.05 13.35
CA ASN A 24 3.63 -20.58 14.35
C ASN A 24 5.03 -19.96 14.19
N PHE A 25 5.10 -18.64 14.11
CA PHE A 25 6.36 -17.87 13.99
C PHE A 25 7.28 -18.32 12.85
N GLY A 26 6.71 -18.77 11.72
CA GLY A 26 7.51 -19.21 10.58
C GLY A 26 7.93 -20.68 10.62
N GLY A 27 7.48 -21.45 11.60
CA GLY A 27 7.78 -22.88 11.69
C GLY A 27 7.18 -23.70 10.54
N SER A 28 6.04 -23.26 10.00
CA SER A 28 5.42 -23.81 8.78
C SER A 28 4.67 -22.72 8.04
N TRP A 29 4.53 -22.88 6.71
CA TRP A 29 3.91 -21.89 5.84
C TRP A 29 2.86 -22.53 4.94
N LYS A 30 1.71 -21.87 4.82
CA LYS A 30 0.68 -22.15 3.81
C LYS A 30 0.72 -21.04 2.77
N THR A 31 0.62 -21.39 1.48
CA THR A 31 0.60 -20.42 0.40
C THR A 31 -0.83 -20.22 -0.09
N SER A 32 -1.28 -18.99 -0.14
CA SER A 32 -2.47 -18.55 -0.87
C SER A 32 -2.00 -18.04 -2.22
N GLU A 33 -2.25 -18.83 -3.27
CA GLU A 33 -1.85 -18.47 -4.62
C GLU A 33 -2.72 -17.32 -5.13
N ILE A 34 -2.07 -16.28 -5.64
CA ILE A 34 -2.75 -15.24 -6.39
C ILE A 34 -2.66 -15.63 -7.86
N VAL A 35 -3.78 -16.15 -8.36
CA VAL A 35 -3.94 -16.55 -9.76
C VAL A 35 -4.15 -15.27 -10.57
N ASP A 36 -3.60 -15.21 -11.73
CA ASP A 36 -3.39 -14.08 -12.60
C ASP A 36 -2.04 -13.41 -12.37
N ASN A 37 -1.45 -13.08 -13.48
CA ASN A 37 -0.18 -12.42 -13.56
C ASN A 37 -0.25 -11.06 -12.84
N TRP A 38 -0.17 -11.10 -11.50
CA TRP A 38 -0.30 -9.92 -10.64
C TRP A 38 0.90 -8.97 -10.71
N GLY A 39 1.65 -9.09 -11.82
CA GLY A 39 2.72 -8.17 -12.14
C GLY A 39 3.98 -8.37 -11.31
N PHE A 40 4.11 -9.50 -10.64
CA PHE A 40 5.20 -9.76 -9.74
C PHE A 40 6.56 -9.81 -10.47
N ARG A 41 7.34 -8.77 -10.32
CA ARG A 41 8.80 -8.80 -10.51
C ARG A 41 9.43 -7.87 -9.47
N ALA A 42 9.95 -8.40 -8.39
CA ALA A 42 10.70 -7.70 -7.33
C ALA A 42 10.04 -6.38 -6.79
N GLY A 43 10.00 -6.20 -5.51
CA GLY A 43 9.42 -5.01 -4.87
C GLY A 43 7.93 -5.12 -4.58
N SER A 44 7.47 -6.31 -4.23
CA SER A 44 6.12 -6.54 -3.73
C SER A 44 6.09 -6.40 -2.22
N ASP A 45 4.96 -5.96 -1.70
CA ASP A 45 4.75 -5.82 -0.27
C ASP A 45 3.47 -6.52 0.17
N VAL A 46 3.44 -6.92 1.43
CA VAL A 46 2.29 -7.51 2.11
C VAL A 46 2.10 -6.83 3.44
N GLU A 47 0.88 -6.41 3.71
CA GLU A 47 0.51 -5.73 4.95
C GLU A 47 -0.74 -6.37 5.55
N VAL A 48 -0.67 -6.73 6.83
CA VAL A 48 -1.84 -7.12 7.60
C VAL A 48 -2.41 -5.91 8.33
N SER A 49 -3.73 -5.74 8.26
CA SER A 49 -4.39 -4.60 8.90
C SER A 49 -4.17 -4.61 10.41
N GLN A 50 -3.70 -3.48 10.94
CA GLN A 50 -3.50 -3.28 12.37
C GLN A 50 -4.85 -3.08 13.09
N ALA A 51 -5.84 -2.51 12.40
CA ALA A 51 -7.19 -2.34 12.93
C ALA A 51 -7.96 -3.66 13.00
N ASN A 52 -7.79 -4.55 12.00
CA ASN A 52 -8.49 -5.81 11.90
C ASN A 52 -7.68 -6.84 11.09
N PRO A 53 -6.99 -7.81 11.73
CA PRO A 53 -6.13 -8.78 11.05
C PRO A 53 -6.83 -9.71 10.06
N ARG A 54 -8.17 -9.67 10.00
CA ARG A 54 -8.95 -10.34 8.97
C ARG A 54 -8.58 -9.83 7.57
N PHE A 55 -8.21 -8.55 7.47
CA PHE A 55 -7.83 -7.93 6.20
C PHE A 55 -6.31 -7.99 6.00
N VAL A 56 -5.91 -8.51 4.85
CA VAL A 56 -4.52 -8.60 4.42
C VAL A 56 -4.40 -8.03 3.01
N TRP A 57 -3.48 -7.09 2.84
CA TRP A 57 -3.21 -6.43 1.58
C TRP A 57 -1.97 -7.01 0.93
N ALA A 58 -1.99 -7.16 -0.38
CA ALA A 58 -0.84 -7.62 -1.14
C ALA A 58 -0.71 -6.80 -2.42
N GLY A 59 0.49 -6.30 -2.70
CA GLY A 59 0.76 -5.47 -3.87
C GLY A 59 1.91 -6.00 -4.69
N GLY A 60 1.72 -6.11 -5.99
CA GLY A 60 2.75 -6.43 -6.94
C GLY A 60 3.39 -5.17 -7.54
N ARG A 61 4.62 -5.31 -8.06
CA ARG A 61 5.28 -4.22 -8.78
C ARG A 61 4.49 -3.86 -10.04
N MET A 62 4.18 -2.59 -10.16
CA MET A 62 3.67 -2.00 -11.38
C MET A 62 4.78 -1.76 -12.38
N LYS A 63 4.65 -2.25 -13.60
CA LYS A 63 5.63 -1.99 -14.65
C LYS A 63 5.23 -0.75 -15.45
N LEU A 64 6.08 0.27 -15.37
CA LEU A 64 6.11 1.33 -16.38
C LEU A 64 6.89 0.83 -17.58
N SER A 65 6.28 0.50 -18.65
CA SER A 65 6.72 0.67 -20.05
C SER A 65 5.92 -0.23 -20.99
N GLY A 66 5.21 0.38 -21.88
CA GLY A 66 4.86 -0.14 -23.21
C GLY A 66 3.95 -1.36 -23.33
N THR A 67 3.64 -2.04 -22.26
CA THR A 67 2.64 -3.10 -22.19
C THR A 67 1.85 -2.96 -20.89
N THR A 68 0.64 -2.60 -21.07
CA THR A 68 -0.43 -2.34 -20.12
C THR A 68 -0.72 -3.53 -19.21
N LEU A 69 0.03 -3.68 -18.14
CA LEU A 69 -0.46 -4.41 -16.99
C LEU A 69 -0.46 -3.41 -15.83
N PRO A 70 -1.62 -2.89 -15.45
CA PRO A 70 -1.75 -2.12 -14.23
C PRO A 70 -1.23 -2.97 -13.08
N GLY A 71 -0.48 -2.38 -12.19
CA GLY A 71 -0.11 -3.03 -10.96
C GLY A 71 -1.36 -3.41 -10.23
N LYS A 72 -1.34 -4.59 -9.68
CA LYS A 72 -2.51 -5.14 -9.02
C LYS A 72 -2.28 -5.11 -7.52
N ILE A 73 -3.20 -4.48 -6.83
CA ILE A 73 -3.34 -4.57 -5.40
C ILE A 73 -4.46 -5.57 -5.15
N PHE A 74 -4.24 -6.43 -4.21
CA PHE A 74 -5.20 -7.44 -3.78
C PHE A 74 -5.51 -7.25 -2.31
N VAL A 75 -6.73 -7.56 -1.92
CA VAL A 75 -7.15 -7.59 -0.53
C VAL A 75 -7.77 -8.94 -0.20
N SER A 76 -7.41 -9.46 0.95
CA SER A 76 -8.07 -10.60 1.58
C SER A 76 -8.99 -10.09 2.68
N ASN A 77 -10.16 -10.69 2.83
CA ASN A 77 -11.07 -10.45 3.94
C ASN A 77 -11.30 -11.71 4.80
N ASP A 78 -10.40 -12.68 4.69
CA ASP A 78 -10.47 -13.99 5.32
C ASP A 78 -9.12 -14.43 5.92
N TRP A 79 -8.39 -13.48 6.53
CA TRP A 79 -7.05 -13.71 7.14
C TRP A 79 -6.01 -14.24 6.13
N GLY A 80 -6.06 -13.78 4.88
CA GLY A 80 -5.10 -14.16 3.85
C GLY A 80 -5.29 -15.55 3.27
N GLU A 81 -6.48 -16.16 3.40
CA GLU A 81 -6.77 -17.45 2.77
C GLU A 81 -7.08 -17.28 1.28
N THR A 82 -7.82 -16.22 0.91
CA THR A 82 -8.09 -15.85 -0.50
C THR A 82 -7.83 -14.37 -0.73
N PHE A 83 -7.50 -13.99 -1.96
CA PHE A 83 -7.22 -12.61 -2.36
C PHE A 83 -8.05 -12.21 -3.57
N LEU A 84 -8.70 -11.07 -3.49
CA LEU A 84 -9.47 -10.47 -4.57
C LEU A 84 -8.77 -9.20 -5.08
N PRO A 85 -8.77 -8.95 -6.40
CA PRO A 85 -8.20 -7.71 -6.93
C PRO A 85 -9.03 -6.50 -6.48
N THR A 86 -8.34 -5.42 -6.15
CA THR A 86 -8.96 -4.12 -5.92
C THR A 86 -9.23 -3.41 -7.25
N SER A 87 -9.88 -2.25 -7.22
CA SER A 87 -9.97 -1.37 -8.39
C SER A 87 -8.57 -0.90 -8.81
N VAL A 88 -8.45 -0.58 -10.09
CA VAL A 88 -7.19 -0.09 -10.66
C VAL A 88 -7.09 1.41 -10.42
N PHE A 89 -5.93 1.85 -9.93
CA PHE A 89 -5.52 3.24 -9.99
C PHE A 89 -4.56 3.40 -11.17
N GLU A 90 -4.95 4.19 -12.16
CA GLU A 90 -4.20 4.29 -13.42
C GLU A 90 -2.87 5.03 -13.25
N GLU A 91 -1.89 4.68 -14.08
CA GLU A 91 -0.63 5.40 -14.31
C GLU A 91 0.41 5.35 -13.20
N ILE A 92 0.43 4.34 -12.33
CA ILE A 92 1.39 4.30 -11.26
C ILE A 92 2.50 3.27 -11.50
N GLY A 93 3.69 3.60 -11.03
CA GLY A 93 4.90 2.79 -11.13
C GLY A 93 5.04 1.73 -10.03
N SER A 94 6.26 1.52 -9.56
CA SER A 94 6.55 0.51 -8.54
C SER A 94 5.97 0.91 -7.20
N ILE A 95 5.24 -0.03 -6.57
CA ILE A 95 4.85 0.08 -5.17
C ILE A 95 6.12 0.05 -4.32
N SER A 96 6.29 1.03 -3.46
CA SER A 96 7.38 1.13 -2.48
C SER A 96 6.97 0.70 -1.06
N GLY A 97 5.66 0.60 -0.80
CA GLY A 97 5.11 0.10 0.45
C GLY A 97 3.60 0.01 0.45
N LEU A 98 3.08 -0.83 1.33
CA LEU A 98 1.67 -0.95 1.70
C LEU A 98 1.53 -0.70 3.19
N TYR A 99 0.53 0.06 3.59
CA TYR A 99 0.28 0.39 4.99
C TYR A 99 -1.22 0.35 5.28
N SER A 100 -1.58 -0.21 6.42
CA SER A 100 -2.95 -0.21 6.93
C SER A 100 -3.17 0.95 7.88
N HIS A 101 -4.40 1.45 7.93
CA HIS A 101 -4.78 2.43 8.95
C HIS A 101 -4.82 1.76 10.34
N PRO A 102 -4.32 2.42 11.40
CA PRO A 102 -4.23 1.80 12.72
C PRO A 102 -5.55 1.46 13.39
N THR A 103 -6.63 2.16 13.04
CA THR A 103 -7.95 2.04 13.69
C THR A 103 -9.14 1.88 12.74
N GLU A 104 -8.96 2.10 11.43
CA GLU A 104 -10.00 1.95 10.41
C GLU A 104 -9.70 0.71 9.56
N ASP A 105 -10.52 -0.32 9.65
CA ASP A 105 -10.25 -1.63 9.06
C ASP A 105 -10.39 -1.67 7.53
N SER A 106 -11.16 -0.77 6.93
CA SER A 106 -11.35 -0.62 5.48
C SER A 106 -10.34 0.32 4.81
N THR A 107 -9.48 0.98 5.59
CA THR A 107 -8.58 2.03 5.12
C THR A 107 -7.13 1.51 5.01
N ALA A 108 -6.53 1.75 3.85
CA ALA A 108 -5.14 1.41 3.57
C ALA A 108 -4.49 2.41 2.61
N TYR A 109 -3.16 2.39 2.59
CA TYR A 109 -2.33 3.29 1.79
C TYR A 109 -1.35 2.51 0.93
N VAL A 110 -1.11 3.00 -0.27
CA VAL A 110 -0.08 2.47 -1.17
C VAL A 110 0.90 3.58 -1.50
N LEU A 111 2.18 3.29 -1.37
CA LEU A 111 3.26 4.24 -1.62
C LEU A 111 3.93 3.98 -2.96
N PHE A 112 4.37 5.04 -3.60
CA PHE A 112 5.07 5.03 -4.87
C PHE A 112 6.27 5.98 -4.89
N SER A 113 7.26 5.65 -5.72
CA SER A 113 8.49 6.45 -5.88
C SER A 113 8.65 6.97 -7.32
N VAL A 114 7.56 7.36 -7.99
CA VAL A 114 7.56 7.82 -9.38
C VAL A 114 7.47 9.33 -9.46
N PHE A 115 8.34 9.96 -10.24
CA PHE A 115 8.34 11.41 -10.44
C PHE A 115 7.07 11.89 -11.14
N GLY A 116 6.50 13.02 -10.66
CA GLY A 116 5.35 13.70 -11.26
C GLY A 116 4.02 12.93 -11.18
N LYS A 117 3.94 11.89 -10.39
CA LYS A 117 2.74 11.06 -10.19
C LYS A 117 2.37 11.00 -8.71
N ALA A 118 1.17 10.51 -8.40
CA ALA A 118 0.75 10.25 -7.04
C ALA A 118 1.83 9.48 -6.26
N LYS A 119 2.07 9.90 -5.03
CA LYS A 119 3.08 9.31 -4.14
C LYS A 119 2.44 8.41 -3.09
N ILE A 120 1.26 8.80 -2.62
CA ILE A 120 0.47 8.06 -1.65
C ILE A 120 -0.97 8.05 -2.15
N ILE A 121 -1.53 6.87 -2.35
CA ILE A 121 -2.96 6.73 -2.56
C ILE A 121 -3.60 6.09 -1.35
N GLU A 122 -4.82 6.50 -1.05
CA GLU A 122 -5.64 6.02 0.06
C GLU A 122 -6.88 5.33 -0.47
N THR A 123 -7.28 4.24 0.17
CA THR A 123 -8.63 3.68 0.09
C THR A 123 -9.32 3.75 1.44
N LYS A 124 -10.64 3.92 1.45
CA LYS A 124 -11.51 3.85 2.65
C LYS A 124 -12.59 2.78 2.52
N ASP A 125 -12.55 2.00 1.46
CA ASP A 125 -13.59 1.04 1.06
C ASP A 125 -13.02 -0.29 0.57
N LEU A 126 -11.94 -0.76 1.24
CA LEU A 126 -11.26 -2.02 0.91
C LEU A 126 -10.79 -2.10 -0.55
N GLY A 127 -10.37 -0.97 -1.13
CA GLY A 127 -9.82 -0.92 -2.49
C GLY A 127 -10.88 -0.87 -3.59
N ALA A 128 -12.15 -0.61 -3.27
CA ALA A 128 -13.17 -0.35 -4.28
C ALA A 128 -12.92 1.00 -4.98
N THR A 129 -12.37 1.98 -4.25
CA THR A 129 -11.87 3.24 -4.81
C THR A 129 -10.52 3.61 -4.21
N TRP A 130 -9.72 4.37 -4.98
CA TRP A 130 -8.42 4.89 -4.57
C TRP A 130 -8.34 6.38 -4.85
N ASN A 131 -7.80 7.16 -3.92
CA ASN A 131 -7.63 8.60 -4.03
C ASN A 131 -6.17 9.00 -3.79
N ASP A 132 -5.63 9.86 -4.64
CA ASP A 132 -4.34 10.49 -4.39
C ASP A 132 -4.46 11.53 -3.28
N ILE A 133 -3.70 11.36 -2.21
CA ILE A 133 -3.61 12.31 -1.09
C ILE A 133 -2.36 13.18 -1.16
N THR A 134 -1.62 13.14 -2.27
CA THR A 134 -0.37 13.91 -2.46
C THR A 134 -0.47 14.99 -3.52
N GLY A 135 -1.65 15.15 -4.12
CA GLY A 135 -1.96 16.27 -5.00
C GLY A 135 -1.24 16.24 -6.36
N PHE A 136 -0.93 15.05 -6.88
CA PHE A 136 -0.38 14.89 -8.21
C PHE A 136 -1.44 14.34 -9.17
N PRO A 137 -2.17 15.20 -9.90
CA PRO A 137 -3.19 14.73 -10.84
C PRO A 137 -2.57 13.88 -11.97
N ALA A 138 -3.36 12.98 -12.55
CA ALA A 138 -2.93 12.00 -13.56
C ALA A 138 -2.11 12.62 -14.72
N ASN A 139 -2.50 13.83 -15.17
CA ASN A 139 -1.85 14.56 -16.26
C ASN A 139 -0.87 15.65 -15.77
N ASN A 140 -0.27 15.47 -14.61
CA ASN A 140 0.66 16.45 -14.06
C ASN A 140 1.98 16.47 -14.86
N VAL A 141 2.10 17.44 -15.76
CA VAL A 141 3.32 17.67 -16.57
C VAL A 141 4.34 18.57 -15.85
N THR A 142 3.92 19.26 -14.80
CA THR A 142 4.77 20.22 -14.07
C THR A 142 5.57 19.58 -12.96
N GLY A 143 5.14 18.43 -12.49
CA GLY A 143 5.73 17.77 -11.32
C GLY A 143 5.49 18.53 -10.00
N VAL A 144 4.50 19.43 -9.97
CA VAL A 144 4.14 20.22 -8.78
C VAL A 144 2.87 19.68 -8.18
N SER A 145 2.89 19.41 -6.89
CA SER A 145 1.73 19.01 -6.10
C SER A 145 0.78 20.19 -5.88
N SER A 146 -0.52 19.91 -5.80
CA SER A 146 -1.55 20.91 -5.48
C SER A 146 -1.72 21.13 -3.97
N ASN A 147 -1.12 20.29 -3.11
CA ASN A 147 -1.30 20.31 -1.66
C ASN A 147 0.01 20.37 -0.85
N GLY A 148 1.12 20.71 -1.50
CA GLY A 148 2.41 20.91 -0.84
C GLY A 148 3.31 19.68 -0.78
N PHE A 149 2.85 18.49 -1.16
CA PHE A 149 3.70 17.29 -1.11
C PHE A 149 4.90 17.42 -2.06
N PRO A 150 6.14 17.15 -1.63
CA PRO A 150 7.32 17.26 -2.48
C PRO A 150 7.33 16.15 -3.56
N ASN A 151 7.90 16.47 -4.73
CA ASN A 151 7.98 15.51 -5.83
C ASN A 151 9.19 14.56 -5.69
N VAL A 152 9.15 13.73 -4.68
CA VAL A 152 10.20 12.79 -4.27
C VAL A 152 9.63 11.38 -4.07
N GLY A 153 10.49 10.38 -3.97
CA GLY A 153 10.08 9.01 -3.61
C GLY A 153 9.61 8.92 -2.17
N VAL A 154 8.61 8.08 -1.90
CA VAL A 154 8.10 7.76 -0.56
C VAL A 154 8.38 6.29 -0.26
N TYR A 155 8.93 6.00 0.91
CA TYR A 155 9.40 4.66 1.30
C TYR A 155 8.78 4.15 2.59
N SER A 156 8.23 5.03 3.43
CA SER A 156 7.56 4.66 4.66
C SER A 156 6.42 5.59 4.97
N LEU A 157 5.45 5.11 5.73
CA LEU A 157 4.29 5.85 6.18
C LEU A 157 3.97 5.48 7.63
N VAL A 158 3.55 6.44 8.39
CA VAL A 158 2.94 6.23 9.72
C VAL A 158 1.72 7.11 9.83
N VAL A 159 0.57 6.51 10.11
CA VAL A 159 -0.63 7.19 10.60
C VAL A 159 -0.61 7.09 12.11
N MET A 160 -0.69 8.22 12.81
CA MET A 160 -0.58 8.24 14.27
C MET A 160 -1.82 7.58 14.91
N PRO A 161 -1.67 6.51 15.71
CA PRO A 161 -2.84 5.75 16.20
C PRO A 161 -3.67 6.51 17.23
N PHE A 162 -3.12 7.55 17.87
CA PHE A 162 -3.79 8.41 18.85
C PHE A 162 -4.33 9.71 18.25
N ASP A 163 -3.93 10.05 17.02
CA ASP A 163 -4.42 11.20 16.25
C ASP A 163 -4.28 10.89 14.76
N THR A 164 -5.29 10.26 14.18
CA THR A 164 -5.23 9.74 12.80
C THR A 164 -5.31 10.83 11.73
N ASP A 165 -5.46 12.08 12.10
CA ASP A 165 -5.29 13.22 11.19
C ASP A 165 -3.81 13.49 10.91
N VAL A 166 -2.91 13.00 11.79
CA VAL A 166 -1.47 13.13 11.62
C VAL A 166 -0.90 11.93 10.86
N ILE A 167 -0.30 12.24 9.71
CA ILE A 167 0.38 11.28 8.84
C ILE A 167 1.82 11.74 8.63
N TRP A 168 2.78 10.83 8.83
CA TRP A 168 4.19 11.05 8.51
C TRP A 168 4.61 10.17 7.34
N ALA A 169 5.28 10.78 6.37
CA ALA A 169 5.84 10.09 5.20
C ALA A 169 7.37 10.23 5.19
N GLY A 170 8.07 9.10 5.17
CA GLY A 170 9.52 9.06 4.99
C GLY A 170 9.87 9.10 3.51
N THR A 171 10.66 10.11 3.10
CA THR A 171 10.97 10.43 1.71
C THR A 171 12.47 10.53 1.45
N ASP A 172 12.88 10.70 0.19
CA ASP A 172 14.28 10.98 -0.20
C ASP A 172 14.88 12.21 0.48
N ILE A 173 14.08 13.17 0.87
CA ILE A 173 14.54 14.44 1.47
C ILE A 173 14.32 14.52 2.98
N GLY A 174 13.82 13.44 3.58
CA GLY A 174 13.52 13.36 5.01
C GLY A 174 12.05 13.12 5.29
N LEU A 175 11.59 13.59 6.44
CA LEU A 175 10.21 13.42 6.89
C LEU A 175 9.32 14.54 6.36
N VAL A 176 8.14 14.18 5.86
CA VAL A 176 7.07 15.11 5.46
C VAL A 176 5.84 14.77 6.30
N GLU A 177 5.16 15.80 6.81
CA GLU A 177 4.03 15.67 7.72
C GLU A 177 2.74 16.26 7.10
N SER A 178 1.64 15.59 7.36
CA SER A 178 0.29 16.13 7.26
C SER A 178 -0.38 16.06 8.62
N THR A 179 -1.15 17.09 8.99
CA THR A 179 -1.97 17.14 10.21
C THR A 179 -3.46 17.23 9.90
N ASP A 180 -3.84 16.92 8.66
CA ASP A 180 -5.19 17.01 8.14
C ASP A 180 -5.52 15.85 7.17
N ARG A 181 -5.00 14.64 7.47
CA ARG A 181 -5.22 13.40 6.71
C ARG A 181 -4.78 13.49 5.24
N GLY A 182 -3.71 14.22 4.95
CA GLY A 182 -3.18 14.37 3.60
C GLY A 182 -3.83 15.46 2.75
N ALA A 183 -4.68 16.31 3.35
CA ALA A 183 -5.24 17.46 2.64
C ALA A 183 -4.16 18.50 2.34
N THR A 184 -3.23 18.71 3.27
CA THR A 184 -2.01 19.52 3.08
C THR A 184 -0.78 18.84 3.66
N TRP A 185 0.42 19.18 3.14
CA TRP A 185 1.71 18.61 3.55
C TRP A 185 2.77 19.68 3.78
N ASN A 186 3.63 19.46 4.80
CA ASN A 186 4.72 20.37 5.22
C ASN A 186 6.05 19.62 5.37
#